data_b1e41e343813f82d1784504d5c2c9557
#
_entry.id   b1e41e343813f82d1784504d5c2c9557
#
_cell.length_a   1.000
_cell.length_b   1.000
_cell.length_c   1.000
_cell.angle_alpha   90.00
_cell.angle_beta   90.00
_cell.angle_gamma   90.00
#
_symmetry.space_group_name_H-M   'P 1'
#
loop_
_entity.id
_entity.type
_entity.pdbx_description
1 polymer ?
#
loop_
_entity_poly.entity_id
_entity_poly.type
_entity_poly.pdbx_seq_one_letter_code
_entity_poly.pdbx_strand_id
1 'polypeptide(L)'
;MAERESIDQALHFLQIDSRPYYQMLLIQLPAFQSSILTDGPDAGEICSLIRRELDLQKFSYAYQQIHDRLVLLFNLPSGTSESDFLWLKELLDDMELPYQVTISNIDDRYHIEQLYHQTQDAHILANMLYTGNYLVTYDSLGFYKLFLDRNNLDRIDSLLTLQNKHLRKTQPELWKTLDAFISCGQNYSKTAELLFLHPKTVKYR
;
A
#
# COMPACT_ATOMS: atom_id res chain seq x y z
N MET A 1 -20.14 24.19 -4.39
CA MET A 1 -20.82 24.24 -5.70
C MET A 1 -19.79 24.34 -6.81
N ALA A 2 -18.96 25.37 -6.85
CA ALA A 2 -17.93 25.58 -7.90
C ALA A 2 -16.92 24.41 -8.04
N GLU A 3 -16.52 23.79 -6.95
CA GLU A 3 -15.57 22.67 -6.94
C GLU A 3 -16.16 21.40 -7.60
N ARG A 4 -17.43 21.10 -7.33
CA ARG A 4 -18.14 19.97 -7.95
C ARG A 4 -18.30 20.15 -9.46
N GLU A 5 -18.66 21.36 -9.89
CA GLU A 5 -18.74 21.70 -11.32
C GLU A 5 -17.39 21.54 -12.03
N SER A 6 -16.28 21.88 -11.35
CA SER A 6 -14.93 21.69 -11.89
C SER A 6 -14.57 20.22 -12.06
N ILE A 7 -14.93 19.35 -11.09
CA ILE A 7 -14.71 17.91 -11.19
C ILE A 7 -15.53 17.31 -12.34
N ASP A 8 -16.81 17.64 -12.43
CA ASP A 8 -17.68 17.14 -13.50
C ASP A 8 -17.16 17.55 -14.89
N GLN A 9 -16.70 18.80 -15.05
CA GLN A 9 -16.09 19.26 -16.30
C GLN A 9 -14.80 18.51 -16.65
N ALA A 10 -13.94 18.25 -15.66
CA ALA A 10 -12.71 17.52 -15.88
C ALA A 10 -12.97 16.06 -16.28
N LEU A 11 -13.90 15.37 -15.62
CA LEU A 11 -14.27 14.00 -15.96
C LEU A 11 -14.91 13.89 -17.33
N HIS A 12 -15.76 14.86 -17.68
CA HIS A 12 -16.35 14.94 -19.02
C HIS A 12 -15.28 15.15 -20.10
N PHE A 13 -14.31 16.03 -19.87
CA PHE A 13 -13.18 16.24 -20.77
C PHE A 13 -12.35 14.96 -20.96
N LEU A 14 -12.15 14.18 -19.90
CA LEU A 14 -11.45 12.89 -19.94
C LEU A 14 -12.31 11.75 -20.52
N GLN A 15 -13.58 11.97 -20.80
CA GLN A 15 -14.56 10.99 -21.31
C GLN A 15 -14.74 9.77 -20.37
N ILE A 16 -14.62 9.97 -19.06
CA ILE A 16 -14.75 8.93 -18.03
C ILE A 16 -15.84 9.21 -17.00
N ASP A 17 -16.86 9.99 -17.34
CA ASP A 17 -17.93 10.43 -16.43
C ASP A 17 -19.22 9.59 -16.50
N SER A 18 -19.20 8.49 -17.26
CA SER A 18 -20.42 7.74 -17.60
C SER A 18 -20.90 6.76 -16.54
N ARG A 19 -20.10 6.47 -15.53
CA ARG A 19 -20.37 5.45 -14.51
C ARG A 19 -20.31 6.04 -13.10
N PRO A 20 -21.03 5.43 -12.10
CA PRO A 20 -21.19 6.06 -10.79
C PRO A 20 -19.96 5.95 -9.88
N TYR A 21 -19.09 4.95 -10.09
CA TYR A 21 -18.01 4.63 -9.17
C TYR A 21 -16.64 4.91 -9.78
N TYR A 22 -15.70 5.24 -8.91
CA TYR A 22 -14.31 5.48 -9.26
C TYR A 22 -13.40 4.70 -8.32
N GLN A 23 -12.26 4.28 -8.84
CA GLN A 23 -11.20 3.64 -8.08
C GLN A 23 -9.86 4.07 -8.64
N MET A 24 -8.89 4.25 -7.78
CA MET A 24 -7.57 4.70 -8.21
C MET A 24 -6.52 3.64 -7.92
N LEU A 25 -5.63 3.44 -8.88
CA LEU A 25 -4.43 2.61 -8.73
C LEU A 25 -3.19 3.49 -8.87
N LEU A 26 -2.20 3.18 -8.06
CA LEU A 26 -0.85 3.69 -8.19
C LEU A 26 0.07 2.51 -8.44
N ILE A 27 0.79 2.54 -9.55
CA ILE A 27 1.79 1.55 -9.93
C ILE A 27 3.15 2.21 -9.89
N GLN A 28 4.05 1.74 -9.05
CA GLN A 28 5.44 2.15 -9.03
C GLN A 28 6.29 1.05 -9.65
N LEU A 29 7.10 1.43 -10.64
CA LEU A 29 8.03 0.55 -11.35
C LEU A 29 9.41 1.18 -11.33
N PRO A 30 10.45 0.50 -10.82
CA PRO A 30 11.82 1.01 -10.86
C PRO A 30 12.31 1.32 -12.27
N ALA A 31 11.78 0.64 -13.29
CA ALA A 31 12.08 0.91 -14.70
C ALA A 31 11.71 2.34 -15.13
N PHE A 32 10.78 3.01 -14.43
CA PHE A 32 10.49 4.42 -14.70
C PHE A 32 11.60 5.37 -14.24
N GLN A 33 12.53 4.92 -13.38
CA GLN A 33 13.66 5.71 -12.90
C GLN A 33 14.92 5.56 -13.76
N SER A 34 15.08 4.44 -14.44
CA SER A 34 16.32 4.08 -15.12
C SER A 34 16.21 4.14 -16.64
N SER A 35 16.30 5.33 -17.21
CA SER A 35 16.47 5.52 -18.67
C SER A 35 17.86 5.18 -19.19
N ILE A 36 18.76 4.57 -18.41
CA ILE A 36 20.18 4.56 -18.77
C ILE A 36 20.88 3.19 -18.77
N LEU A 37 20.39 2.13 -18.13
CA LEU A 37 21.27 0.95 -17.90
C LEU A 37 20.64 -0.46 -17.95
N THR A 38 19.45 -0.69 -18.47
CA THR A 38 18.93 -2.06 -18.55
C THR A 38 18.45 -2.43 -19.94
N ASP A 39 18.79 -3.66 -20.40
CA ASP A 39 18.23 -4.29 -21.62
C ASP A 39 16.74 -4.65 -21.52
N GLY A 40 16.03 -4.11 -20.52
CA GLY A 40 14.59 -4.31 -20.30
C GLY A 40 13.71 -3.27 -21.00
N PRO A 41 12.38 -3.51 -21.02
CA PRO A 41 11.43 -2.58 -21.63
C PRO A 41 11.49 -1.21 -20.93
N ASP A 42 11.41 -0.15 -21.74
CA ASP A 42 11.37 1.21 -21.22
C ASP A 42 9.99 1.53 -20.58
N ALA A 43 9.93 2.65 -19.86
CA ALA A 43 8.69 3.09 -19.20
C ALA A 43 7.53 3.28 -20.18
N GLY A 44 7.80 3.72 -21.41
CA GLY A 44 6.80 3.91 -22.46
C GLY A 44 6.25 2.58 -22.97
N GLU A 45 7.11 1.59 -23.14
CA GLU A 45 6.72 0.23 -23.54
C GLU A 45 5.85 -0.42 -22.47
N ILE A 46 6.23 -0.32 -21.19
CA ILE A 46 5.44 -0.85 -20.07
C ILE A 46 4.07 -0.17 -20.00
N CYS A 47 4.03 1.15 -20.07
CA CYS A 47 2.76 1.88 -20.10
C CYS A 47 1.89 1.45 -21.28
N SER A 48 2.49 1.22 -22.45
CA SER A 48 1.78 0.78 -23.66
C SER A 48 1.19 -0.62 -23.50
N LEU A 49 1.92 -1.53 -22.85
CA LEU A 49 1.44 -2.89 -22.56
C LEU A 49 0.27 -2.87 -21.56
N ILE A 50 0.39 -2.11 -20.47
CA ILE A 50 -0.69 -1.95 -19.48
C ILE A 50 -1.94 -1.38 -20.15
N ARG A 51 -1.79 -0.34 -20.96
CA ARG A 51 -2.92 0.28 -21.67
C ARG A 51 -3.57 -0.68 -22.66
N ARG A 52 -2.78 -1.42 -23.43
CA ARG A 52 -3.32 -2.43 -24.37
C ARG A 52 -4.18 -3.45 -23.63
N GLU A 53 -3.74 -3.90 -22.47
CA GLU A 53 -4.52 -4.86 -21.67
C GLU A 53 -5.80 -4.23 -21.12
N LEU A 54 -5.74 -3.00 -20.61
CA LEU A 54 -6.91 -2.24 -20.17
C LEU A 54 -7.94 -2.05 -21.29
N ASP A 55 -7.48 -1.75 -22.50
CA ASP A 55 -8.34 -1.57 -23.68
C ASP A 55 -8.97 -2.91 -24.11
N LEU A 56 -8.23 -4.01 -24.05
CA LEU A 56 -8.75 -5.36 -24.35
C LEU A 56 -9.85 -5.76 -23.36
N GLN A 57 -9.71 -5.42 -22.10
CA GLN A 57 -10.70 -5.69 -21.05
C GLN A 57 -11.82 -4.64 -21.01
N LYS A 58 -11.78 -3.65 -21.89
CA LYS A 58 -12.78 -2.58 -22.03
C LYS A 58 -13.01 -1.77 -20.75
N PHE A 59 -11.95 -1.54 -19.99
CA PHE A 59 -12.00 -0.61 -18.88
C PHE A 59 -12.23 0.83 -19.37
N SER A 60 -13.00 1.60 -18.60
CA SER A 60 -13.07 3.06 -18.75
C SER A 60 -12.09 3.67 -17.75
N TYR A 61 -11.06 4.34 -18.24
CA TYR A 61 -9.99 4.84 -17.38
C TYR A 61 -9.34 6.10 -17.93
N ALA A 62 -8.74 6.88 -17.03
CA ALA A 62 -7.73 7.88 -17.34
C ALA A 62 -6.41 7.51 -16.67
N TYR A 63 -5.30 7.98 -17.21
CA TYR A 63 -3.99 7.71 -16.63
C TYR A 63 -3.07 8.93 -16.70
N GLN A 64 -2.14 8.96 -15.77
CA GLN A 64 -1.05 9.94 -15.76
C GLN A 64 0.21 9.30 -15.22
N GLN A 65 1.32 9.51 -15.92
CA GLN A 65 2.65 9.18 -15.39
C GLN A 65 3.19 10.38 -14.61
N ILE A 66 3.59 10.14 -13.35
CA ILE A 66 4.16 11.14 -12.47
C ILE A 66 5.49 10.58 -11.94
N HIS A 67 6.61 11.02 -12.49
CA HIS A 67 7.95 10.53 -12.19
C HIS A 67 8.07 9.00 -12.42
N ASP A 68 8.27 8.24 -11.35
CA ASP A 68 8.43 6.78 -11.32
C ASP A 68 7.11 6.04 -11.09
N ARG A 69 5.97 6.73 -11.19
CA ARG A 69 4.65 6.21 -10.87
C ARG A 69 3.70 6.39 -12.04
N LEU A 70 2.90 5.37 -12.28
CA LEU A 70 1.73 5.43 -13.15
C LEU A 70 0.48 5.47 -12.25
N VAL A 71 -0.30 6.52 -12.38
CA VAL A 71 -1.59 6.67 -11.70
C VAL A 71 -2.70 6.39 -12.70
N LEU A 72 -3.60 5.48 -12.35
CA LEU A 72 -4.76 5.09 -13.15
C LEU A 72 -6.02 5.44 -12.36
N LEU A 73 -6.95 6.14 -13.00
CA LEU A 73 -8.29 6.40 -12.48
C LEU A 73 -9.29 5.59 -13.31
N PHE A 74 -9.89 4.60 -12.68
CA PHE A 74 -10.93 3.77 -13.29
C PHE A 74 -12.30 4.35 -13.02
N ASN A 75 -13.18 4.28 -14.04
CA ASN A 75 -14.59 4.56 -13.92
C ASN A 75 -15.38 3.25 -14.03
N LEU A 76 -16.06 2.86 -12.97
CA LEU A 76 -16.61 1.53 -12.74
C LEU A 76 -18.15 1.53 -12.71
N PRO A 77 -18.81 0.51 -13.29
CA PRO A 77 -20.26 0.39 -13.27
C PRO A 77 -20.81 -0.05 -11.91
N SER A 78 -20.00 -0.78 -11.14
CA SER A 78 -20.33 -1.35 -9.83
C SER A 78 -19.07 -1.49 -8.97
N GLY A 79 -19.24 -1.91 -7.73
CA GLY A 79 -18.08 -2.27 -6.89
C GLY A 79 -17.31 -3.44 -7.52
N THR A 80 -15.99 -3.32 -7.55
CA THR A 80 -15.06 -4.37 -7.96
C THR A 80 -14.42 -5.03 -6.73
N SER A 81 -13.86 -6.22 -6.92
CA SER A 81 -13.06 -6.92 -5.91
C SER A 81 -11.58 -6.95 -6.29
N GLU A 82 -10.72 -7.33 -5.35
CA GLU A 82 -9.28 -7.53 -5.62
C GLU A 82 -9.03 -8.48 -6.78
N SER A 83 -9.92 -9.46 -7.00
CA SER A 83 -9.82 -10.41 -8.10
C SER A 83 -9.84 -9.75 -9.47
N ASP A 84 -10.44 -8.58 -9.58
CA ASP A 84 -10.56 -7.87 -10.85
C ASP A 84 -9.23 -7.29 -11.35
N PHE A 85 -8.22 -7.24 -10.48
CA PHE A 85 -6.87 -6.78 -10.80
C PHE A 85 -5.82 -7.91 -10.83
N LEU A 86 -6.23 -9.18 -10.76
CA LEU A 86 -5.31 -10.31 -10.88
C LEU A 86 -4.58 -10.33 -12.23
N TRP A 87 -5.26 -9.93 -13.30
CA TRP A 87 -4.66 -9.78 -14.61
C TRP A 87 -3.46 -8.80 -14.61
N LEU A 88 -3.54 -7.71 -13.83
CA LEU A 88 -2.43 -6.76 -13.72
C LEU A 88 -1.25 -7.37 -13.00
N LYS A 89 -1.51 -8.15 -11.95
CA LYS A 89 -0.47 -8.88 -11.23
C LYS A 89 0.20 -9.90 -12.16
N GLU A 90 -0.57 -10.69 -12.90
CA GLU A 90 -0.06 -11.67 -13.88
C GLU A 90 0.78 -10.98 -14.95
N LEU A 91 0.29 -9.88 -15.52
CA LEU A 91 1.02 -9.10 -16.54
C LEU A 91 2.37 -8.59 -16.00
N LEU A 92 2.41 -8.07 -14.76
CA LEU A 92 3.63 -7.54 -14.16
C LEU A 92 4.59 -8.65 -13.73
N ASP A 93 4.09 -9.79 -13.27
CA ASP A 93 4.89 -10.98 -12.95
C ASP A 93 5.54 -11.56 -14.22
N ASP A 94 4.82 -11.61 -15.34
CA ASP A 94 5.34 -12.09 -16.63
C ASP A 94 6.46 -11.19 -17.21
N MET A 95 6.47 -9.91 -16.83
CA MET A 95 7.55 -9.00 -17.24
C MET A 95 8.84 -9.20 -16.43
N GLU A 96 8.81 -10.00 -15.36
CA GLU A 96 9.93 -10.24 -14.43
C GLU A 96 10.51 -8.93 -13.84
N LEU A 97 9.72 -7.86 -13.79
CA LEU A 97 10.12 -6.56 -13.28
C LEU A 97 9.69 -6.40 -11.81
N PRO A 98 10.47 -5.69 -11.00
CA PRO A 98 10.00 -5.30 -9.68
C PRO A 98 8.86 -4.29 -9.82
N TYR A 99 7.77 -4.49 -9.06
CA TYR A 99 6.62 -3.60 -9.06
C TYR A 99 6.03 -3.42 -7.66
N GLN A 100 5.33 -2.32 -7.50
CA GLN A 100 4.57 -1.99 -6.30
C GLN A 100 3.24 -1.40 -6.73
N VAL A 101 2.14 -2.09 -6.44
CA VAL A 101 0.79 -1.67 -6.82
C VAL A 101 -0.04 -1.42 -5.57
N THR A 102 -0.64 -0.25 -5.50
CA THR A 102 -1.59 0.10 -4.45
C THR A 102 -2.91 0.58 -5.03
N ILE A 103 -4.00 0.17 -4.39
CA ILE A 103 -5.36 0.32 -4.90
C ILE A 103 -6.19 1.03 -3.82
N SER A 104 -6.90 2.10 -4.20
CA SER A 104 -7.83 2.80 -3.31
C SER A 104 -9.09 1.97 -3.04
N ASN A 105 -9.92 2.43 -2.11
CA ASN A 105 -11.32 2.03 -2.05
C ASN A 105 -12.07 2.51 -3.32
N ILE A 106 -13.31 2.08 -3.43
CA ILE A 106 -14.23 2.53 -4.48
C ILE A 106 -15.13 3.60 -3.87
N ASP A 107 -15.29 4.72 -4.57
CA ASP A 107 -16.13 5.82 -4.12
C ASP A 107 -16.70 6.59 -5.32
N ASP A 108 -17.49 7.62 -5.06
CA ASP A 108 -18.06 8.47 -6.10
C ASP A 108 -17.06 9.52 -6.63
N ARG A 109 -17.49 10.25 -7.67
CA ARG A 109 -16.66 11.26 -8.36
C ARG A 109 -16.18 12.41 -7.46
N TYR A 110 -16.87 12.71 -6.39
CA TYR A 110 -16.53 13.84 -5.53
C TYR A 110 -15.47 13.50 -4.49
N HIS A 111 -15.07 12.23 -4.40
CA HIS A 111 -14.03 11.73 -3.50
C HIS A 111 -12.74 11.30 -4.21
N ILE A 112 -12.54 11.71 -5.48
CA ILE A 112 -11.35 11.33 -6.29
C ILE A 112 -10.04 11.75 -5.60
N GLU A 113 -9.99 12.93 -4.99
CA GLU A 113 -8.84 13.38 -4.22
C GLU A 113 -8.56 12.44 -3.03
N GLN A 114 -9.60 12.03 -2.33
CA GLN A 114 -9.48 11.06 -1.23
C GLN A 114 -8.99 9.70 -1.75
N LEU A 115 -9.46 9.22 -2.90
CA LEU A 115 -8.98 7.99 -3.53
C LEU A 115 -7.48 8.09 -3.84
N TYR A 116 -7.01 9.24 -4.31
CA TYR A 116 -5.59 9.48 -4.54
C TYR A 116 -4.78 9.41 -3.24
N HIS A 117 -5.23 10.08 -2.20
CA HIS A 117 -4.58 10.00 -0.89
C HIS A 117 -4.54 8.58 -0.34
N GLN A 118 -5.60 7.80 -0.50
CA GLN A 118 -5.62 6.39 -0.08
C GLN A 118 -4.54 5.56 -0.78
N THR A 119 -4.31 5.77 -2.09
CA THR A 119 -3.23 5.05 -2.79
C THR A 119 -1.84 5.46 -2.30
N GLN A 120 -1.62 6.75 -2.00
CA GLN A 120 -0.36 7.23 -1.44
C GLN A 120 -0.11 6.65 -0.04
N ASP A 121 -1.11 6.69 0.81
CA ASP A 121 -1.08 6.16 2.16
C ASP A 121 -0.82 4.65 2.16
N ALA A 122 -1.53 3.93 1.28
CA ALA A 122 -1.31 2.50 1.09
C ALA A 122 0.13 2.21 0.64
N HIS A 123 0.68 3.03 -0.24
CA HIS A 123 2.05 2.88 -0.71
C HIS A 123 3.08 3.09 0.41
N ILE A 124 2.91 4.10 1.25
CA ILE A 124 3.76 4.35 2.41
C ILE A 124 3.75 3.15 3.36
N LEU A 125 2.56 2.67 3.73
CA LEU A 125 2.43 1.54 4.64
C LEU A 125 2.93 0.23 4.03
N ALA A 126 2.60 -0.03 2.77
CA ALA A 126 3.02 -1.25 2.10
C ALA A 126 4.55 -1.35 2.01
N ASN A 127 5.24 -0.24 1.75
CA ASN A 127 6.71 -0.20 1.77
C ASN A 127 7.33 -0.50 3.15
N MET A 128 6.59 -0.26 4.24
CA MET A 128 7.02 -0.62 5.59
C MET A 128 6.75 -2.08 5.92
N LEU A 129 5.69 -2.66 5.36
CA LEU A 129 5.19 -3.98 5.72
C LEU A 129 5.69 -5.09 4.79
N TYR A 130 5.93 -4.78 3.52
CA TYR A 130 6.28 -5.75 2.49
C TYR A 130 7.65 -5.48 1.89
N THR A 131 8.33 -6.53 1.49
CA THR A 131 9.57 -6.47 0.72
C THR A 131 9.36 -7.13 -0.64
N GLY A 132 9.85 -6.50 -1.72
CA GLY A 132 9.68 -7.00 -3.08
C GLY A 132 8.37 -6.56 -3.74
N ASN A 133 7.85 -7.41 -4.63
CA ASN A 133 6.63 -7.12 -5.38
C ASN A 133 5.38 -7.25 -4.51
N TYR A 134 4.47 -6.29 -4.65
CA TYR A 134 3.17 -6.37 -3.98
C TYR A 134 2.05 -5.70 -4.80
N LEU A 135 0.84 -6.24 -4.61
CA LEU A 135 -0.42 -5.61 -4.97
C LEU A 135 -1.28 -5.55 -3.71
N VAL A 136 -1.57 -4.35 -3.22
CA VAL A 136 -2.22 -4.12 -1.93
C VAL A 136 -3.38 -3.14 -2.09
N THR A 137 -4.54 -3.48 -1.56
CA THR A 137 -5.67 -2.54 -1.46
C THR A 137 -5.56 -1.73 -0.17
N TYR A 138 -6.03 -0.48 -0.21
CA TYR A 138 -6.08 0.37 0.98
C TYR A 138 -6.87 -0.29 2.12
N ASP A 139 -7.94 -1.01 1.78
CA ASP A 139 -8.79 -1.65 2.80
C ASP A 139 -8.11 -2.85 3.46
N SER A 140 -7.29 -3.60 2.74
CA SER A 140 -6.54 -4.75 3.27
C SER A 140 -5.50 -4.36 4.34
N LEU A 141 -5.11 -3.10 4.41
CA LEU A 141 -4.19 -2.59 5.43
C LEU A 141 -4.81 -2.52 6.83
N GLY A 142 -6.15 -2.55 6.93
CA GLY A 142 -6.87 -2.70 8.19
C GLY A 142 -6.38 -1.75 9.30
N PHE A 143 -5.92 -2.33 10.38
CA PHE A 143 -5.42 -1.62 11.56
C PHE A 143 -4.22 -0.70 11.27
N TYR A 144 -3.36 -1.05 10.32
CA TYR A 144 -2.16 -0.25 10.01
C TYR A 144 -2.48 1.16 9.52
N LYS A 145 -3.69 1.40 9.01
CA LYS A 145 -4.17 2.75 8.63
C LYS A 145 -4.14 3.76 9.79
N LEU A 146 -4.20 3.30 11.03
CA LEU A 146 -4.07 4.17 12.21
C LEU A 146 -2.69 4.84 12.32
N PHE A 147 -1.66 4.28 11.70
CA PHE A 147 -0.31 4.85 11.71
C PHE A 147 -0.11 5.98 10.67
N LEU A 148 -1.07 6.23 9.80
CA LEU A 148 -1.02 7.30 8.81
C LEU A 148 -1.40 8.67 9.39
N ASP A 149 -2.21 8.69 10.43
CA ASP A 149 -2.59 9.94 11.10
C ASP A 149 -1.55 10.30 12.18
N ARG A 150 -0.87 11.44 12.00
CA ARG A 150 0.11 11.95 12.97
C ARG A 150 -0.49 12.08 14.38
N ASN A 151 -1.73 12.51 14.49
CA ASN A 151 -2.40 12.62 15.80
C ASN A 151 -2.58 11.24 16.45
N ASN A 152 -2.83 10.21 15.66
CA ASN A 152 -2.90 8.84 16.15
C ASN A 152 -1.52 8.30 16.51
N LEU A 153 -0.48 8.61 15.73
CA LEU A 153 0.90 8.23 16.05
C LEU A 153 1.36 8.81 17.39
N ASP A 154 1.13 10.10 17.63
CA ASP A 154 1.47 10.76 18.89
C ASP A 154 0.71 10.15 20.08
N ARG A 155 -0.56 9.81 19.88
CA ARG A 155 -1.38 9.15 20.91
C ARG A 155 -0.91 7.72 21.16
N ILE A 156 -0.61 6.95 20.12
CA ILE A 156 -0.09 5.58 20.24
C ILE A 156 1.29 5.61 20.91
N ASP A 157 2.19 6.50 20.49
CA ASP A 157 3.52 6.64 21.08
C ASP A 157 3.42 7.04 22.55
N SER A 158 2.56 8.00 22.91
CA SER A 158 2.34 8.38 24.30
C SER A 158 1.81 7.22 25.15
N LEU A 159 0.87 6.44 24.66
CA LEU A 159 0.33 5.27 25.37
C LEU A 159 1.37 4.16 25.50
N LEU A 160 2.05 3.82 24.42
CA LEU A 160 3.13 2.81 24.44
C LEU A 160 4.29 3.24 25.34
N THR A 161 4.67 4.51 25.31
CA THR A 161 5.74 5.05 26.14
C THR A 161 5.39 4.98 27.62
N LEU A 162 4.13 5.28 27.99
CA LEU A 162 3.67 5.19 29.38
C LEU A 162 3.65 3.72 29.87
N GLN A 163 3.10 2.81 29.08
CA GLN A 163 3.06 1.39 29.41
C GLN A 163 4.47 0.78 29.47
N ASN A 164 5.31 1.11 28.50
CA ASN A 164 6.69 0.64 28.46
C ASN A 164 7.51 1.16 29.64
N LYS A 165 7.37 2.43 30.03
CA LYS A 165 8.02 2.99 31.22
C LYS A 165 7.53 2.33 32.50
N HIS A 166 6.24 2.05 32.59
CA HIS A 166 5.64 1.35 33.72
C HIS A 166 6.20 -0.07 33.83
N LEU A 167 6.16 -0.84 32.74
CA LEU A 167 6.66 -2.21 32.68
C LEU A 167 8.16 -2.28 33.02
N ARG A 168 8.97 -1.39 32.48
CA ARG A 168 10.42 -1.27 32.77
C ARG A 168 10.70 -1.07 34.24
N LYS A 169 9.87 -0.25 34.92
CA LYS A 169 10.05 0.07 36.34
C LYS A 169 9.54 -1.04 37.26
N THR A 170 8.39 -1.61 36.96
CA THR A 170 7.70 -2.56 37.81
C THR A 170 8.14 -3.99 37.61
N GLN A 171 8.51 -4.35 36.37
CA GLN A 171 8.87 -5.72 35.99
C GLN A 171 10.07 -5.75 35.00
N PRO A 172 11.25 -5.35 35.45
CA PRO A 172 12.43 -5.21 34.58
C PRO A 172 12.85 -6.53 33.91
N GLU A 173 12.66 -7.66 34.57
CA GLU A 173 12.98 -8.98 34.01
C GLU A 173 11.99 -9.39 32.91
N LEU A 174 10.71 -9.05 33.05
CA LEU A 174 9.72 -9.24 32.03
C LEU A 174 10.00 -8.35 30.82
N TRP A 175 10.37 -7.09 31.08
CA TRP A 175 10.77 -6.16 30.02
C TRP A 175 11.95 -6.68 29.19
N LYS A 176 13.03 -7.12 29.87
CA LYS A 176 14.19 -7.71 29.18
C LYS A 176 13.82 -8.92 28.35
N THR A 177 12.92 -9.75 28.86
CA THR A 177 12.48 -10.96 28.15
C THR A 177 11.65 -10.60 26.93
N LEU A 178 10.76 -9.61 27.04
CA LEU A 178 9.95 -9.12 25.93
C LEU A 178 10.83 -8.49 24.83
N ASP A 179 11.76 -7.64 25.19
CA ASP A 179 12.69 -6.97 24.29
C ASP A 179 13.55 -8.00 23.51
N ALA A 180 14.12 -8.97 24.21
CA ALA A 180 14.84 -10.07 23.60
C ALA A 180 13.96 -10.96 22.71
N PHE A 181 12.70 -11.21 23.11
CA PHE A 181 11.77 -12.01 22.34
C PHE A 181 11.42 -11.35 21.00
N ILE A 182 11.16 -10.05 21.00
CA ILE A 182 10.94 -9.28 19.79
C ILE A 182 12.20 -9.28 18.91
N SER A 183 13.37 -9.01 19.48
CA SER A 183 14.66 -8.97 18.76
C SER A 183 15.06 -10.33 18.16
N CYS A 184 14.63 -11.43 18.77
CA CYS A 184 14.84 -12.80 18.26
C CYS A 184 13.74 -13.25 17.26
N GLY A 185 12.93 -12.34 16.71
CA GLY A 185 11.86 -12.68 15.79
C GLY A 185 10.78 -13.56 16.42
N GLN A 186 10.44 -13.32 17.68
CA GLN A 186 9.42 -14.05 18.46
C GLN A 186 9.71 -15.55 18.61
N ASN A 187 10.98 -15.92 18.61
CA ASN A 187 11.43 -17.31 18.75
C ASN A 187 11.83 -17.60 20.19
N TYR A 188 11.06 -18.45 20.88
CA TYR A 188 11.30 -18.83 22.27
C TYR A 188 12.67 -19.47 22.52
N SER A 189 13.14 -20.33 21.62
CA SER A 189 14.43 -21.03 21.78
C SER A 189 15.61 -20.07 21.64
N LYS A 190 15.60 -19.20 20.61
CA LYS A 190 16.64 -18.17 20.42
C LYS A 190 16.65 -17.16 21.55
N THR A 191 15.47 -16.76 22.04
CA THR A 191 15.35 -15.85 23.19
C THR A 191 15.90 -16.49 24.48
N ALA A 192 15.60 -17.75 24.69
CA ALA A 192 16.10 -18.49 25.83
C ALA A 192 17.64 -18.61 25.82
N GLU A 193 18.22 -18.91 24.66
CA GLU A 193 19.68 -18.89 24.46
C GLU A 193 20.28 -17.51 24.75
N LEU A 194 19.73 -16.46 24.18
CA LEU A 194 20.21 -15.08 24.35
C LEU A 194 20.19 -14.64 25.83
N LEU A 195 19.17 -15.05 26.58
CA LEU A 195 18.98 -14.66 27.98
C LEU A 195 19.53 -15.68 29.00
N PHE A 196 20.14 -16.77 28.52
CA PHE A 196 20.60 -17.89 29.36
C PHE A 196 19.48 -18.46 30.25
N LEU A 197 18.26 -18.60 29.66
CA LEU A 197 17.07 -19.11 30.31
C LEU A 197 16.61 -20.44 29.67
N HIS A 198 15.77 -21.16 30.40
CA HIS A 198 15.07 -22.29 29.78
C HIS A 198 13.90 -21.78 28.91
N PRO A 199 13.62 -22.36 27.72
CA PRO A 199 12.52 -21.94 26.84
C PRO A 199 11.15 -21.86 27.52
N LYS A 200 10.85 -22.76 28.45
CA LYS A 200 9.64 -22.67 29.29
C LYS A 200 9.58 -21.39 30.12
N THR A 201 10.72 -20.92 30.66
CA THR A 201 10.76 -19.69 31.43
C THR A 201 10.40 -18.46 30.56
N VAL A 202 10.91 -18.43 29.32
CA VAL A 202 10.55 -17.36 28.37
C VAL A 202 9.07 -17.41 28.04
N LYS A 203 8.48 -18.61 27.87
CA LYS A 203 7.06 -18.76 27.58
C LYS A 203 6.13 -18.33 28.73
N TYR A 204 6.58 -18.48 29.98
CA TYR A 204 5.77 -18.15 31.16
C TYR A 204 5.97 -16.71 31.66
N ARG A 205 6.98 -16.01 31.17
CA ARG A 205 7.16 -14.58 31.38
C ARG A 205 6.36 -13.77 30.37
#